data_d2d0bfb70f4f716ea9a6928092b3f05d
#
_entry.id   d2d0bfb70f4f716ea9a6928092b3f05d
#
_cell.length_a   1.000
_cell.length_b   1.000
_cell.length_c   1.000
_cell.angle_alpha   90.00
_cell.angle_beta   90.00
_cell.angle_gamma   90.00
#
_symmetry.space_group_name_H-M   'P 1'
#
loop_
_entity.id
_entity.type
_entity.pdbx_description
1 polymer ?
#
loop_
_entity_poly.entity_id
_entity_poly.type
_entity_poly.pdbx_seq_one_letter_code
_entity_poly.pdbx_strand_id
1 'polypeptide(L)'
;MAEQDLGGMPLHEAARAAGVQFHEDAIPSSGFVEANGLRFHYLEWGKPTDRPIIMLHGMGQTAHSWDFAALALCDRYHIVALDQRGHGDSDWAPNAEYSLSAHQGDIAAVLSELGLDDIVLMGLSMGGRNAFTYAADYPAQVAALIVVDSAPELQQSGADTIRRFVENMDVLDTFEEFVVKTKQYNPRRSDRQIRGSLTNNLKQLPDGRWTWKYDRVFRSPDAKPWTSPDIVAQMWHKVEGVQCHALVVRGAGSTVLSQKTAEEMAQRLPNGRLAVVPDAGHLVPGDNPTGFHQVVEAFLADIPL
;
A
#
# COMPACT_ATOMS: atom_id res chain seq x y z
N MET A 1 12.00 -26.19 0.72
CA MET A 1 10.72 -26.93 0.57
C MET A 1 10.16 -26.53 -0.77
N ALA A 2 9.59 -27.43 -1.56
CA ALA A 2 8.92 -27.04 -2.81
C ALA A 2 7.76 -26.10 -2.44
N GLU A 3 7.64 -24.98 -3.16
CA GLU A 3 6.56 -24.02 -3.00
C GLU A 3 5.24 -24.75 -3.25
N GLN A 4 4.33 -24.72 -2.28
CA GLN A 4 3.07 -25.44 -2.38
C GLN A 4 2.18 -24.70 -3.37
N ASP A 5 1.77 -25.36 -4.45
CA ASP A 5 0.78 -24.77 -5.37
C ASP A 5 -0.56 -24.62 -4.65
N LEU A 6 -0.90 -23.38 -4.29
CA LEU A 6 -2.14 -23.00 -3.60
C LEU A 6 -3.26 -22.63 -4.59
N GLY A 7 -3.08 -22.88 -5.90
CA GLY A 7 -4.09 -22.66 -6.93
C GLY A 7 -4.34 -21.18 -7.23
N GLY A 8 -3.39 -20.31 -6.92
CA GLY A 8 -3.43 -18.88 -7.23
C GLY A 8 -3.28 -18.60 -8.72
N MET A 9 -3.57 -17.36 -9.12
CA MET A 9 -3.35 -16.89 -10.47
C MET A 9 -1.92 -16.31 -10.55
N PRO A 10 -1.05 -16.78 -11.46
CA PRO A 10 0.25 -16.17 -11.67
C PRO A 10 0.13 -14.68 -12.02
N LEU A 11 1.13 -13.88 -11.63
CA LEU A 11 1.12 -12.42 -11.74
C LEU A 11 0.74 -11.95 -13.16
N HIS A 12 1.42 -12.41 -14.20
CA HIS A 12 1.17 -11.98 -15.58
C HIS A 12 -0.21 -12.43 -16.10
N GLU A 13 -0.67 -13.62 -15.70
CA GLU A 13 -2.04 -14.05 -16.02
C GLU A 13 -3.08 -13.14 -15.36
N ALA A 14 -2.86 -12.81 -14.09
CA ALA A 14 -3.74 -11.91 -13.34
C ALA A 14 -3.74 -10.48 -13.94
N ALA A 15 -2.58 -9.98 -14.32
CA ALA A 15 -2.42 -8.67 -14.96
C ALA A 15 -3.15 -8.60 -16.31
N ARG A 16 -3.00 -9.62 -17.18
CA ARG A 16 -3.74 -9.71 -18.45
C ARG A 16 -5.25 -9.78 -18.21
N ALA A 17 -5.70 -10.60 -17.26
CA ALA A 17 -7.12 -10.70 -16.93
C ALA A 17 -7.70 -9.39 -16.40
N ALA A 18 -6.87 -8.55 -15.77
CA ALA A 18 -7.23 -7.22 -15.28
C ALA A 18 -7.05 -6.11 -16.34
N GLY A 19 -6.58 -6.44 -17.56
CA GLY A 19 -6.38 -5.49 -18.65
C GLY A 19 -5.13 -4.60 -18.50
N VAL A 20 -4.23 -4.94 -17.59
CA VAL A 20 -2.97 -4.20 -17.39
C VAL A 20 -2.06 -4.42 -18.59
N GLN A 21 -1.49 -3.34 -19.12
CA GLN A 21 -0.46 -3.40 -20.16
C GLN A 21 0.91 -3.48 -19.48
N PHE A 22 1.77 -4.39 -19.92
CA PHE A 22 3.11 -4.60 -19.36
C PHE A 22 3.99 -5.36 -20.35
N HIS A 23 5.30 -5.34 -20.14
CA HIS A 23 6.25 -6.19 -20.87
C HIS A 23 6.33 -7.58 -20.24
N GLU A 24 6.36 -8.61 -21.09
CA GLU A 24 6.35 -10.03 -20.66
C GLU A 24 7.58 -10.44 -19.83
N ASP A 25 8.68 -9.73 -19.93
CA ASP A 25 9.90 -9.90 -19.16
C ASP A 25 9.94 -9.09 -17.86
N ALA A 26 8.91 -8.27 -17.59
CA ALA A 26 8.79 -7.52 -16.35
C ALA A 26 8.43 -8.44 -15.18
N ILE A 27 9.43 -8.84 -14.42
CA ILE A 27 9.29 -9.62 -13.19
C ILE A 27 9.98 -8.88 -12.03
N PRO A 28 9.40 -8.92 -10.81
CA PRO A 28 10.06 -8.30 -9.67
C PRO A 28 11.33 -9.04 -9.28
N SER A 29 12.34 -8.30 -8.85
CA SER A 29 13.37 -8.82 -7.97
C SER A 29 12.94 -8.62 -6.51
N SER A 30 13.32 -9.55 -5.64
CA SER A 30 13.08 -9.49 -4.20
C SER A 30 14.38 -9.15 -3.49
N GLY A 31 14.37 -8.08 -2.69
CA GLY A 31 15.53 -7.60 -1.96
C GLY A 31 15.25 -7.40 -0.47
N PHE A 32 16.34 -7.28 0.29
CA PHE A 32 16.29 -6.91 1.71
C PHE A 32 17.29 -5.82 1.98
N VAL A 33 16.93 -4.91 2.91
CA VAL A 33 17.80 -3.84 3.38
C VAL A 33 17.71 -3.72 4.91
N GLU A 34 18.84 -3.56 5.57
CA GLU A 34 18.93 -3.27 7.01
C GLU A 34 18.86 -1.75 7.18
N ALA A 35 17.81 -1.26 7.83
CA ALA A 35 17.57 0.16 8.03
C ALA A 35 16.85 0.41 9.36
N ASN A 36 17.17 1.49 10.07
CA ASN A 36 16.52 1.89 11.31
C ASN A 36 16.39 0.75 12.37
N GLY A 37 17.38 -0.16 12.37
CA GLY A 37 17.43 -1.30 13.30
C GLY A 37 16.49 -2.46 12.98
N LEU A 38 15.88 -2.47 11.80
CA LEU A 38 15.03 -3.54 11.28
C LEU A 38 15.52 -3.98 9.90
N ARG A 39 15.19 -5.19 9.53
CA ARG A 39 15.38 -5.71 8.19
C ARG A 39 14.09 -5.55 7.39
N PHE A 40 14.15 -4.81 6.29
CA PHE A 40 13.02 -4.56 5.40
C PHE A 40 13.13 -5.38 4.14
N HIS A 41 12.03 -6.00 3.74
CA HIS A 41 11.85 -6.63 2.44
C HIS A 41 11.24 -5.62 1.47
N TYR A 42 11.67 -5.69 0.21
CA TYR A 42 11.07 -4.92 -0.88
C TYR A 42 11.03 -5.72 -2.18
N LEU A 43 10.12 -5.35 -3.04
CA LEU A 43 10.06 -5.80 -4.42
C LEU A 43 10.51 -4.65 -5.32
N GLU A 44 11.28 -4.98 -6.36
CA GLU A 44 11.88 -4.00 -7.25
C GLU A 44 11.60 -4.35 -8.71
N TRP A 45 11.23 -3.35 -9.52
CA TRP A 45 11.00 -3.45 -10.96
C TRP A 45 11.65 -2.26 -11.68
N GLY A 46 11.87 -2.42 -13.00
CA GLY A 46 12.42 -1.38 -13.85
C GLY A 46 13.93 -1.25 -13.72
N LYS A 47 14.46 -0.10 -14.11
CA LYS A 47 15.91 0.14 -14.14
C LYS A 47 16.31 1.08 -13.02
N PRO A 48 17.34 0.76 -12.22
CA PRO A 48 17.84 1.63 -11.15
C PRO A 48 18.29 3.04 -11.61
N THR A 49 18.47 3.24 -12.92
CA THR A 49 18.83 4.55 -13.50
C THR A 49 17.64 5.46 -13.76
N ASP A 50 16.43 4.91 -13.71
CA ASP A 50 15.21 5.68 -13.94
C ASP A 50 14.74 6.33 -12.62
N ARG A 51 13.84 7.33 -12.71
CA ARG A 51 13.30 8.00 -11.53
C ARG A 51 12.62 7.01 -10.59
N PRO A 52 12.95 7.01 -9.29
CA PRO A 52 12.36 6.05 -8.36
C PRO A 52 10.94 6.42 -7.96
N ILE A 53 10.07 5.39 -7.94
CA ILE A 53 8.74 5.43 -7.30
C ILE A 53 8.77 4.47 -6.12
N ILE A 54 8.55 5.01 -4.92
CA ILE A 54 8.44 4.23 -3.69
C ILE A 54 6.97 3.99 -3.41
N MET A 55 6.59 2.72 -3.23
CA MET A 55 5.20 2.33 -3.02
C MET A 55 4.99 1.72 -1.63
N LEU A 56 4.09 2.32 -0.84
CA LEU A 56 3.77 1.97 0.54
C LEU A 56 2.35 1.37 0.61
N HIS A 57 2.24 0.11 0.96
CA HIS A 57 0.96 -0.63 1.03
C HIS A 57 0.08 -0.21 2.22
N GLY A 58 -1.19 -0.62 2.21
CA GLY A 58 -2.13 -0.45 3.31
C GLY A 58 -1.92 -1.43 4.47
N MET A 59 -2.59 -1.18 5.60
CA MET A 59 -2.54 -2.07 6.76
C MET A 59 -2.98 -3.50 6.38
N GLY A 60 -2.25 -4.50 6.86
CA GLY A 60 -2.52 -5.92 6.62
C GLY A 60 -2.16 -6.40 5.21
N GLN A 61 -1.52 -5.57 4.40
CA GLN A 61 -1.08 -5.90 3.05
C GLN A 61 0.45 -6.12 2.98
N THR A 62 0.96 -6.31 1.77
CA THR A 62 2.38 -6.47 1.47
C THR A 62 2.75 -5.67 0.22
N ALA A 63 4.02 -5.62 -0.14
CA ALA A 63 4.55 -5.02 -1.37
C ALA A 63 3.79 -5.51 -2.62
N HIS A 64 3.32 -6.76 -2.63
CA HIS A 64 2.51 -7.34 -3.70
C HIS A 64 1.17 -6.66 -3.97
N SER A 65 0.71 -5.77 -3.08
CA SER A 65 -0.47 -4.93 -3.36
C SER A 65 -0.26 -3.98 -4.54
N TRP A 66 0.98 -3.76 -4.92
CA TRP A 66 1.41 -2.85 -5.98
C TRP A 66 1.78 -3.54 -7.28
N ASP A 67 1.72 -4.87 -7.37
CA ASP A 67 2.17 -5.66 -8.52
C ASP A 67 1.63 -5.13 -9.86
N PHE A 68 0.33 -4.83 -9.95
CA PHE A 68 -0.27 -4.32 -11.18
C PHE A 68 0.19 -2.90 -11.53
N ALA A 69 0.33 -2.04 -10.52
CA ALA A 69 0.83 -0.69 -10.73
C ALA A 69 2.32 -0.71 -11.12
N ALA A 70 3.11 -1.57 -10.48
CA ALA A 70 4.52 -1.75 -10.77
C ALA A 70 4.73 -2.26 -12.21
N LEU A 71 4.00 -3.30 -12.63
CA LEU A 71 4.04 -3.81 -14.00
C LEU A 71 3.71 -2.74 -15.03
N ALA A 72 2.74 -1.88 -14.75
CA ALA A 72 2.31 -0.84 -15.68
C ALA A 72 3.28 0.36 -15.77
N LEU A 73 4.12 0.58 -14.76
CA LEU A 73 4.98 1.77 -14.64
C LEU A 73 6.47 1.47 -14.85
N CYS A 74 6.91 0.22 -14.72
CA CYS A 74 8.33 -0.15 -14.67
C CYS A 74 9.12 0.05 -15.97
N ASP A 75 8.45 0.35 -17.08
CA ASP A 75 9.11 0.72 -18.33
C ASP A 75 9.83 2.08 -18.27
N ARG A 76 9.34 2.97 -17.39
CA ARG A 76 9.74 4.38 -17.33
C ARG A 76 10.23 4.79 -15.94
N TYR A 77 10.01 3.96 -14.95
CA TYR A 77 10.33 4.25 -13.56
C TYR A 77 11.02 3.06 -12.90
N HIS A 78 11.89 3.37 -11.98
CA HIS A 78 12.45 2.42 -11.04
C HIS A 78 11.47 2.25 -9.87
N ILE A 79 10.79 1.12 -9.76
CA ILE A 79 9.76 0.89 -8.74
C ILE A 79 10.36 0.14 -7.56
N VAL A 80 10.15 0.65 -6.36
CA VAL A 80 10.46 -0.04 -5.10
C VAL A 80 9.19 -0.11 -4.25
N ALA A 81 8.60 -1.28 -4.16
CA ALA A 81 7.44 -1.54 -3.29
C ALA A 81 7.93 -2.14 -1.97
N LEU A 82 7.74 -1.43 -0.87
CA LEU A 82 8.26 -1.78 0.44
C LEU A 82 7.24 -2.59 1.25
N ASP A 83 7.66 -3.71 1.83
CA ASP A 83 6.97 -4.28 3.00
C ASP A 83 7.27 -3.40 4.21
N GLN A 84 6.28 -2.62 4.65
CA GLN A 84 6.49 -1.71 5.78
C GLN A 84 6.68 -2.49 7.08
N ARG A 85 7.29 -1.86 8.12
CA ARG A 85 7.50 -2.50 9.43
C ARG A 85 6.28 -3.30 9.90
N GLY A 86 6.50 -4.51 10.39
CA GLY A 86 5.44 -5.37 10.89
C GLY A 86 4.58 -6.03 9.83
N HIS A 87 4.94 -5.95 8.55
CA HIS A 87 4.18 -6.51 7.43
C HIS A 87 5.09 -7.30 6.48
N GLY A 88 4.47 -8.24 5.74
CA GLY A 88 5.13 -9.01 4.72
C GLY A 88 6.28 -9.84 5.25
N ASP A 89 7.40 -9.75 4.57
CA ASP A 89 8.65 -10.42 4.94
C ASP A 89 9.64 -9.47 5.65
N SER A 90 9.20 -8.24 6.00
CA SER A 90 9.93 -7.31 6.86
C SER A 90 9.80 -7.67 8.35
N ASP A 91 10.77 -7.21 9.16
CA ASP A 91 10.77 -7.44 10.59
C ASP A 91 9.57 -6.77 11.27
N TRP A 92 9.13 -7.41 12.36
CA TRP A 92 8.17 -6.84 13.28
C TRP A 92 8.88 -5.92 14.27
N ALA A 93 8.25 -4.77 14.57
CA ALA A 93 8.86 -3.80 15.44
C ALA A 93 8.98 -4.31 16.88
N PRO A 94 10.17 -4.24 17.50
CA PRO A 94 10.31 -4.48 18.94
C PRO A 94 9.36 -3.57 19.72
N ASN A 95 8.77 -4.10 20.80
CA ASN A 95 7.85 -3.37 21.67
C ASN A 95 6.60 -2.80 20.98
N ALA A 96 6.24 -3.33 19.81
CA ALA A 96 5.09 -2.90 19.01
C ALA A 96 5.11 -1.39 18.66
N GLU A 97 6.30 -0.86 18.33
CA GLU A 97 6.46 0.54 17.96
C GLU A 97 6.05 0.76 16.49
N TYR A 98 4.80 1.20 16.31
CA TYR A 98 4.16 1.45 15.01
C TYR A 98 3.63 2.89 14.87
N SER A 99 4.27 3.86 15.54
CA SER A 99 3.91 5.29 15.41
C SER A 99 4.22 5.84 14.02
N LEU A 100 3.61 6.98 13.69
CA LEU A 100 3.91 7.70 12.45
C LEU A 100 5.40 8.05 12.35
N SER A 101 6.01 8.50 13.47
CA SER A 101 7.44 8.85 13.49
C SER A 101 8.33 7.65 13.24
N ALA A 102 7.95 6.47 13.73
CA ALA A 102 8.68 5.23 13.46
C ALA A 102 8.61 4.85 11.96
N HIS A 103 7.43 4.92 11.34
CA HIS A 103 7.29 4.70 9.90
C HIS A 103 8.07 5.73 9.05
N GLN A 104 8.06 7.01 9.46
CA GLN A 104 8.85 8.05 8.78
C GLN A 104 10.36 7.78 8.88
N GLY A 105 10.83 7.38 10.07
CA GLY A 105 12.22 6.99 10.28
C GLY A 105 12.64 5.81 9.39
N ASP A 106 11.75 4.85 9.18
CA ASP A 106 12.01 3.72 8.28
C ASP A 106 12.13 4.17 6.83
N ILE A 107 11.19 4.98 6.36
CA ILE A 107 11.22 5.50 4.98
C ILE A 107 12.55 6.24 4.75
N ALA A 108 12.91 7.15 5.64
CA ALA A 108 14.16 7.90 5.53
C ALA A 108 15.39 6.98 5.50
N ALA A 109 15.45 6.00 6.40
CA ALA A 109 16.58 5.07 6.48
C ALA A 109 16.65 4.14 5.26
N VAL A 110 15.52 3.58 4.82
CA VAL A 110 15.47 2.71 3.63
C VAL A 110 15.91 3.48 2.38
N LEU A 111 15.43 4.71 2.19
CA LEU A 111 15.83 5.54 1.05
C LEU A 111 17.34 5.83 1.08
N SER A 112 17.89 6.16 2.26
CA SER A 112 19.32 6.40 2.44
C SER A 112 20.16 5.16 2.11
N GLU A 113 19.78 3.99 2.62
CA GLU A 113 20.53 2.74 2.40
C GLU A 113 20.45 2.27 0.93
N LEU A 114 19.33 2.50 0.25
CA LEU A 114 19.17 2.18 -1.16
C LEU A 114 19.72 3.27 -2.10
N GLY A 115 20.18 4.40 -1.55
CA GLY A 115 20.70 5.53 -2.34
C GLY A 115 19.63 6.20 -3.22
N LEU A 116 18.38 6.25 -2.75
CA LEU A 116 17.24 6.80 -3.49
C LEU A 116 16.92 8.22 -3.01
N ASP A 117 16.81 9.13 -3.95
CA ASP A 117 16.47 10.54 -3.71
C ASP A 117 15.58 11.06 -4.85
N ASP A 118 15.01 12.25 -4.70
CA ASP A 118 14.13 12.88 -5.71
C ASP A 118 13.01 11.94 -6.18
N ILE A 119 12.35 11.29 -5.22
CA ILE A 119 11.41 10.19 -5.44
C ILE A 119 10.00 10.65 -5.74
N VAL A 120 9.24 9.83 -6.45
CA VAL A 120 7.78 9.83 -6.40
C VAL A 120 7.36 8.92 -5.24
N LEU A 121 6.61 9.45 -4.28
CA LEU A 121 6.15 8.67 -3.12
C LEU A 121 4.66 8.34 -3.27
N MET A 122 4.33 7.06 -3.33
CA MET A 122 2.97 6.56 -3.50
C MET A 122 2.54 5.72 -2.30
N GLY A 123 1.37 5.98 -1.74
CA GLY A 123 0.89 5.21 -0.59
C GLY A 123 -0.61 4.96 -0.59
N LEU A 124 -1.01 3.74 -0.20
CA LEU A 124 -2.41 3.33 -0.05
C LEU A 124 -2.78 3.30 1.44
N SER A 125 -3.90 3.92 1.82
CA SER A 125 -4.46 3.80 3.18
C SER A 125 -3.43 4.16 4.27
N MET A 126 -2.98 3.21 5.11
CA MET A 126 -1.89 3.39 6.07
C MET A 126 -0.63 3.94 5.38
N GLY A 127 -0.22 3.34 4.26
CA GLY A 127 0.91 3.82 3.47
C GLY A 127 0.69 5.23 2.93
N GLY A 128 -0.56 5.62 2.62
CA GLY A 128 -0.91 6.98 2.21
C GLY A 128 -0.69 8.00 3.32
N ARG A 129 -1.06 7.67 4.57
CA ARG A 129 -0.76 8.52 5.74
C ARG A 129 0.74 8.64 5.97
N ASN A 130 1.46 7.54 5.88
CA ASN A 130 2.92 7.55 6.01
C ASN A 130 3.56 8.39 4.90
N ALA A 131 3.04 8.32 3.67
CA ALA A 131 3.54 9.05 2.52
C ALA A 131 3.34 10.57 2.67
N PHE A 132 2.13 11.06 2.95
CA PHE A 132 1.93 12.51 3.02
C PHE A 132 2.59 13.13 4.25
N THR A 133 2.66 12.41 5.37
CA THR A 133 3.39 12.91 6.55
C THR A 133 4.89 12.96 6.29
N TYR A 134 5.44 11.95 5.58
CA TYR A 134 6.85 11.97 5.16
C TYR A 134 7.15 13.11 4.19
N ALA A 135 6.33 13.29 3.14
CA ALA A 135 6.51 14.35 2.16
C ALA A 135 6.49 15.77 2.78
N ALA A 136 5.71 15.96 3.84
CA ALA A 136 5.69 17.23 4.58
C ALA A 136 6.98 17.48 5.39
N ASP A 137 7.57 16.43 5.95
CA ASP A 137 8.77 16.54 6.80
C ASP A 137 10.07 16.52 6.00
N TYR A 138 10.07 15.89 4.81
CA TYR A 138 11.22 15.73 3.93
C TYR A 138 10.97 16.28 2.51
N PRO A 139 10.59 17.57 2.37
CA PRO A 139 10.13 18.12 1.09
C PRO A 139 11.22 18.11 0.00
N ALA A 140 12.49 18.10 0.36
CA ALA A 140 13.60 18.04 -0.60
C ALA A 140 13.78 16.65 -1.23
N GLN A 141 13.25 15.60 -0.63
CA GLN A 141 13.40 14.22 -1.11
C GLN A 141 12.25 13.76 -1.98
N VAL A 142 11.10 14.44 -1.93
CA VAL A 142 9.86 14.00 -2.59
C VAL A 142 9.52 14.93 -3.75
N ALA A 143 9.73 14.48 -4.98
CA ALA A 143 9.42 15.21 -6.20
C ALA A 143 7.90 15.26 -6.47
N ALA A 144 7.19 14.16 -6.17
CA ALA A 144 5.73 14.10 -6.29
C ALA A 144 5.13 13.10 -5.28
N LEU A 145 3.88 13.35 -4.89
CA LEU A 145 3.14 12.54 -3.92
C LEU A 145 1.86 11.98 -4.53
N ILE A 146 1.59 10.69 -4.33
CA ILE A 146 0.34 10.04 -4.73
C ILE A 146 -0.28 9.35 -3.51
N VAL A 147 -1.41 9.87 -3.03
CA VAL A 147 -2.14 9.36 -1.86
C VAL A 147 -3.38 8.62 -2.34
N VAL A 148 -3.40 7.30 -2.11
CA VAL A 148 -4.46 6.42 -2.60
C VAL A 148 -5.41 6.06 -1.47
N ASP A 149 -6.64 6.49 -1.59
CA ASP A 149 -7.79 6.23 -0.71
C ASP A 149 -7.45 6.40 0.79
N SER A 150 -6.80 7.53 1.09
CA SER A 150 -6.32 7.89 2.42
C SER A 150 -6.43 9.40 2.65
N ALA A 151 -6.65 9.78 3.91
CA ALA A 151 -6.66 11.15 4.40
C ALA A 151 -6.45 11.15 5.93
N PRO A 152 -6.26 12.34 6.56
CA PRO A 152 -6.24 12.46 8.02
C PRO A 152 -7.49 11.89 8.70
N GLU A 153 -8.66 12.02 8.09
CA GLU A 153 -9.92 11.48 8.58
C GLU A 153 -10.46 10.40 7.65
N LEU A 154 -10.90 9.30 8.25
CA LEU A 154 -11.52 8.17 7.56
C LEU A 154 -12.97 7.99 8.04
N GLN A 155 -13.82 7.44 7.18
CA GLN A 155 -15.19 7.08 7.56
C GLN A 155 -15.17 5.94 8.58
N GLN A 156 -15.85 6.13 9.70
CA GLN A 156 -15.92 5.15 10.78
C GLN A 156 -16.48 3.80 10.30
N SER A 157 -17.50 3.82 9.44
CA SER A 157 -18.12 2.60 8.91
C SER A 157 -17.16 1.72 8.11
N GLY A 158 -16.28 2.34 7.33
CA GLY A 158 -15.23 1.63 6.57
C GLY A 158 -14.15 1.07 7.48
N ALA A 159 -13.69 1.88 8.44
CA ALA A 159 -12.71 1.46 9.45
C ALA A 159 -13.24 0.28 10.29
N ASP A 160 -14.51 0.30 10.70
CA ASP A 160 -15.14 -0.78 11.45
C ASP A 160 -15.30 -2.07 10.60
N THR A 161 -15.51 -1.93 9.30
CA THR A 161 -15.58 -3.07 8.39
C THR A 161 -14.23 -3.75 8.25
N ILE A 162 -13.15 -2.97 8.08
CA ILE A 162 -11.78 -3.48 8.04
C ILE A 162 -11.44 -4.16 9.38
N ARG A 163 -11.73 -3.50 10.50
CA ARG A 163 -11.49 -4.05 11.83
C ARG A 163 -12.16 -5.41 12.02
N ARG A 164 -13.46 -5.53 11.74
CA ARG A 164 -14.21 -6.80 11.84
C ARG A 164 -13.63 -7.91 10.96
N PHE A 165 -13.17 -7.58 9.75
CA PHE A 165 -12.49 -8.52 8.88
C PHE A 165 -11.20 -9.06 9.51
N VAL A 166 -10.39 -8.16 10.06
CA VAL A 166 -9.10 -8.47 10.67
C VAL A 166 -9.26 -9.28 11.97
N GLU A 167 -10.18 -8.89 12.86
CA GLU A 167 -10.41 -9.54 14.16
C GLU A 167 -10.89 -11.01 14.04
N ASN A 168 -11.59 -11.35 12.97
CA ASN A 168 -12.17 -12.69 12.77
C ASN A 168 -11.23 -13.70 12.08
N MET A 169 -9.99 -13.32 11.78
CA MET A 169 -9.07 -14.14 10.99
C MET A 169 -7.63 -14.09 11.50
N ASP A 170 -7.39 -14.49 12.76
CA ASP A 170 -6.00 -14.49 13.29
C ASP A 170 -5.22 -15.74 12.84
N VAL A 171 -5.64 -16.92 13.30
CA VAL A 171 -5.02 -18.20 12.93
C VAL A 171 -6.14 -19.15 12.53
N LEU A 172 -6.03 -19.76 11.37
CA LEU A 172 -6.98 -20.76 10.86
C LEU A 172 -6.24 -22.07 10.54
N ASP A 173 -6.96 -23.17 10.57
CA ASP A 173 -6.37 -24.49 10.38
C ASP A 173 -5.93 -24.70 8.94
N THR A 174 -6.64 -24.10 7.97
CA THR A 174 -6.38 -24.31 6.55
C THR A 174 -6.30 -23.00 5.76
N PHE A 175 -5.59 -23.03 4.64
CA PHE A 175 -5.58 -21.94 3.65
C PHE A 175 -6.99 -21.71 3.05
N GLU A 176 -7.77 -22.78 2.88
CA GLU A 176 -9.13 -22.74 2.33
C GLU A 176 -10.09 -21.90 3.19
N GLU A 177 -9.95 -21.95 4.50
CA GLU A 177 -10.77 -21.13 5.40
C GLU A 177 -10.52 -19.64 5.19
N PHE A 178 -9.25 -19.23 4.93
CA PHE A 178 -8.93 -17.87 4.52
C PHE A 178 -9.57 -17.50 3.18
N VAL A 179 -9.52 -18.39 2.19
CA VAL A 179 -10.15 -18.16 0.88
C VAL A 179 -11.66 -17.91 1.03
N VAL A 180 -12.36 -18.77 1.76
CA VAL A 180 -13.82 -18.67 1.99
C VAL A 180 -14.17 -17.34 2.68
N LYS A 181 -13.46 -17.00 3.76
CA LYS A 181 -13.73 -15.76 4.52
C LYS A 181 -13.38 -14.50 3.70
N THR A 182 -12.27 -14.54 2.96
CA THR A 182 -11.88 -13.42 2.09
C THR A 182 -12.87 -13.21 0.95
N LYS A 183 -13.44 -14.31 0.40
CA LYS A 183 -14.47 -14.24 -0.63
C LYS A 183 -15.75 -13.55 -0.12
N GLN A 184 -16.15 -13.78 1.12
CA GLN A 184 -17.30 -13.10 1.73
C GLN A 184 -17.07 -11.59 1.84
N TYR A 185 -15.83 -11.17 2.12
CA TYR A 185 -15.45 -9.76 2.20
C TYR A 185 -15.26 -9.11 0.81
N ASN A 186 -14.69 -9.85 -0.15
CA ASN A 186 -14.44 -9.41 -1.53
C ASN A 186 -15.19 -10.24 -2.57
N PRO A 187 -16.52 -10.17 -2.64
CA PRO A 187 -17.33 -11.04 -3.50
C PRO A 187 -17.08 -10.82 -5.01
N ARG A 188 -16.53 -9.67 -5.39
CA ARG A 188 -16.24 -9.31 -6.78
C ARG A 188 -15.04 -10.05 -7.37
N ARG A 189 -14.07 -10.48 -6.53
CA ARG A 189 -12.87 -11.19 -6.99
C ARG A 189 -13.13 -12.67 -7.20
N SER A 190 -12.54 -13.26 -8.23
CA SER A 190 -12.55 -14.70 -8.43
C SER A 190 -11.76 -15.44 -7.34
N ASP A 191 -12.03 -16.70 -7.11
CA ASP A 191 -11.31 -17.50 -6.13
C ASP A 191 -9.81 -17.59 -6.46
N ARG A 192 -9.43 -17.70 -7.75
CA ARG A 192 -8.01 -17.71 -8.18
C ARG A 192 -7.31 -16.39 -7.86
N GLN A 193 -7.97 -15.23 -8.03
CA GLN A 193 -7.42 -13.92 -7.65
C GLN A 193 -7.24 -13.80 -6.14
N ILE A 194 -8.22 -14.29 -5.35
CA ILE A 194 -8.14 -14.32 -3.89
C ILE A 194 -6.97 -15.19 -3.45
N ARG A 195 -6.83 -16.40 -4.00
CA ARG A 195 -5.73 -17.32 -3.69
C ARG A 195 -4.37 -16.69 -4.00
N GLY A 196 -4.21 -16.06 -5.16
CA GLY A 196 -2.97 -15.36 -5.51
C GLY A 196 -2.61 -14.26 -4.50
N SER A 197 -3.59 -13.44 -4.10
CA SER A 197 -3.40 -12.42 -3.06
C SER A 197 -3.05 -13.05 -1.71
N LEU A 198 -3.76 -14.10 -1.28
CA LEU A 198 -3.53 -14.75 0.02
C LEU A 198 -2.18 -15.47 0.08
N THR A 199 -1.68 -16.02 -1.02
CA THR A 199 -0.34 -16.62 -1.08
C THR A 199 0.75 -15.62 -0.65
N ASN A 200 0.61 -14.36 -1.03
CA ASN A 200 1.57 -13.31 -0.68
C ASN A 200 1.37 -12.76 0.75
N ASN A 201 0.15 -12.86 1.29
CA ASN A 201 -0.22 -12.23 2.57
C ASN A 201 -0.22 -13.21 3.76
N LEU A 202 -0.19 -14.51 3.52
CA LEU A 202 -0.23 -15.54 4.55
C LEU A 202 1.09 -16.28 4.68
N LYS A 203 1.33 -16.83 5.87
CA LYS A 203 2.40 -17.79 6.16
C LYS A 203 1.87 -18.99 6.90
N GLN A 204 2.47 -20.15 6.65
CA GLN A 204 2.18 -21.36 7.41
C GLN A 204 3.01 -21.38 8.69
N LEU A 205 2.37 -21.73 9.80
CA LEU A 205 3.00 -21.91 11.11
C LEU A 205 3.67 -23.30 11.19
N PRO A 206 4.62 -23.52 12.14
CA PRO A 206 5.27 -24.82 12.31
C PRO A 206 4.31 -25.98 12.63
N ASP A 207 3.13 -25.68 13.19
CA ASP A 207 2.07 -26.67 13.48
C ASP A 207 1.14 -26.94 12.29
N GLY A 208 1.42 -26.35 11.13
CA GLY A 208 0.66 -26.52 9.89
C GLY A 208 -0.50 -25.56 9.68
N ARG A 209 -0.89 -24.80 10.71
CA ARG A 209 -1.91 -23.75 10.61
C ARG A 209 -1.42 -22.54 9.83
N TRP A 210 -2.32 -21.65 9.45
CA TRP A 210 -2.04 -20.46 8.67
C TRP A 210 -2.32 -19.19 9.45
N THR A 211 -1.54 -18.13 9.17
CA THR A 211 -1.74 -16.80 9.74
C THR A 211 -1.25 -15.73 8.76
N TRP A 212 -1.62 -14.48 9.04
CA TRP A 212 -1.17 -13.33 8.28
C TRP A 212 0.33 -13.06 8.47
N LYS A 213 0.98 -12.50 7.42
CA LYS A 213 2.35 -12.01 7.46
C LYS A 213 2.48 -10.64 8.13
N TYR A 214 1.49 -10.15 8.88
CA TYR A 214 1.61 -8.90 9.64
C TYR A 214 1.45 -9.13 11.14
N ASP A 215 1.99 -8.17 11.93
CA ASP A 215 2.05 -8.30 13.39
C ASP A 215 0.66 -8.37 14.01
N ARG A 216 0.53 -9.27 14.99
CA ARG A 216 -0.70 -9.49 15.73
C ARG A 216 -1.21 -8.25 16.46
N VAL A 217 -0.32 -7.31 16.80
CA VAL A 217 -0.70 -6.08 17.49
C VAL A 217 -1.73 -5.28 16.70
N PHE A 218 -1.68 -5.32 15.38
CA PHE A 218 -2.69 -4.67 14.53
C PHE A 218 -4.08 -5.31 14.58
N ARG A 219 -4.17 -6.53 15.14
CA ARG A 219 -5.41 -7.29 15.36
C ARG A 219 -5.84 -7.32 16.81
N SER A 220 -5.05 -6.74 17.70
CA SER A 220 -5.37 -6.67 19.12
C SER A 220 -6.56 -5.74 19.37
N PRO A 221 -7.50 -6.11 20.25
CA PRO A 221 -8.53 -5.19 20.72
C PRO A 221 -7.97 -3.92 21.38
N ASP A 222 -6.73 -3.99 21.88
CA ASP A 222 -6.02 -2.89 22.52
C ASP A 222 -5.25 -2.01 21.50
N ALA A 223 -5.33 -2.33 20.20
CA ALA A 223 -4.71 -1.52 19.15
C ALA A 223 -5.23 -0.10 19.24
N LYS A 224 -4.33 0.84 19.52
CA LYS A 224 -4.71 2.26 19.66
C LYS A 224 -5.25 2.79 18.34
N PRO A 225 -6.44 3.40 18.34
CA PRO A 225 -6.96 4.00 17.13
C PRO A 225 -6.05 5.16 16.69
N TRP A 226 -5.70 5.20 15.41
CA TRP A 226 -4.92 6.27 14.75
C TRP A 226 -5.74 7.58 14.58
N THR A 227 -6.86 7.72 15.29
CA THR A 227 -7.95 8.65 15.02
C THR A 227 -8.29 9.55 16.22
N SER A 228 -7.36 9.77 17.17
CA SER A 228 -7.62 10.78 18.18
C SER A 228 -7.70 12.16 17.51
N PRO A 229 -8.55 13.08 17.99
CA PRO A 229 -8.70 14.41 17.40
C PRO A 229 -7.37 15.17 17.25
N ASP A 230 -6.47 15.03 18.22
CA ASP A 230 -5.15 15.67 18.17
C ASP A 230 -4.26 15.12 17.05
N ILE A 231 -4.27 13.79 16.85
CA ILE A 231 -3.53 13.15 15.74
C ILE A 231 -4.11 13.60 14.40
N VAL A 232 -5.43 13.64 14.27
CA VAL A 232 -6.11 14.09 13.06
C VAL A 232 -5.75 15.56 12.74
N ALA A 233 -5.77 16.44 13.74
CA ALA A 233 -5.39 17.84 13.56
C ALA A 233 -3.92 17.99 13.12
N GLN A 234 -3.00 17.23 13.73
CA GLN A 234 -1.60 17.18 13.33
C GLN A 234 -1.43 16.69 11.89
N MET A 235 -2.16 15.65 11.48
CA MET A 235 -2.10 15.13 10.11
C MET A 235 -2.62 16.15 9.09
N TRP A 236 -3.68 16.92 9.41
CA TRP A 236 -4.15 18.01 8.55
C TRP A 236 -3.09 19.10 8.38
N HIS A 237 -2.39 19.45 9.44
CA HIS A 237 -1.27 20.39 9.35
C HIS A 237 -0.13 19.87 8.47
N LYS A 238 0.14 18.53 8.51
CA LYS A 238 1.11 17.92 7.59
C LYS A 238 0.66 18.01 6.13
N VAL A 239 -0.63 17.76 5.83
CA VAL A 239 -1.18 17.91 4.48
C VAL A 239 -0.92 19.32 3.93
N GLU A 240 -1.12 20.37 4.73
CA GLU A 240 -0.87 21.76 4.36
C GLU A 240 0.63 22.08 4.17
N GLY A 241 1.51 21.27 4.76
CA GLY A 241 2.97 21.40 4.67
C GLY A 241 3.61 20.72 3.45
N VAL A 242 2.86 19.92 2.69
CA VAL A 242 3.39 19.24 1.48
C VAL A 242 3.70 20.26 0.40
N GLN A 243 4.94 20.27 -0.12
CA GLN A 243 5.41 21.27 -1.09
C GLN A 243 5.36 20.77 -2.54
N CYS A 244 5.52 19.47 -2.77
CA CYS A 244 5.51 18.88 -4.11
C CYS A 244 4.10 18.84 -4.73
N HIS A 245 4.01 18.53 -6.02
CA HIS A 245 2.75 18.20 -6.65
C HIS A 245 2.16 16.93 -6.03
N ALA A 246 0.86 16.94 -5.75
CA ALA A 246 0.20 15.85 -5.06
C ALA A 246 -1.09 15.41 -5.75
N LEU A 247 -1.29 14.10 -5.89
CA LEU A 247 -2.51 13.49 -6.39
C LEU A 247 -3.19 12.71 -5.28
N VAL A 248 -4.43 13.06 -4.96
CA VAL A 248 -5.34 12.25 -4.14
C VAL A 248 -6.13 11.36 -5.09
N VAL A 249 -6.03 10.04 -4.93
CA VAL A 249 -6.79 9.06 -5.71
C VAL A 249 -7.83 8.41 -4.83
N ARG A 250 -9.10 8.48 -5.20
CA ARG A 250 -10.22 7.88 -4.49
C ARG A 250 -10.90 6.82 -5.35
N GLY A 251 -11.24 5.65 -4.77
CA GLY A 251 -12.17 4.72 -5.41
C GLY A 251 -13.61 5.25 -5.32
N ALA A 252 -14.34 5.29 -6.45
CA ALA A 252 -15.71 5.82 -6.49
C ALA A 252 -16.64 5.12 -5.48
N GLY A 253 -16.45 3.82 -5.25
CA GLY A 253 -17.17 2.99 -4.28
C GLY A 253 -16.53 2.88 -2.90
N SER A 254 -15.51 3.70 -2.58
CA SER A 254 -14.85 3.62 -1.27
C SER A 254 -15.81 3.98 -0.14
N THR A 255 -15.83 3.13 0.88
CA THR A 255 -16.51 3.35 2.16
C THR A 255 -15.55 3.85 3.26
N VAL A 256 -14.25 3.94 2.94
CA VAL A 256 -13.18 4.35 3.87
C VAL A 256 -12.89 5.84 3.75
N LEU A 257 -12.70 6.34 2.53
CA LEU A 257 -12.50 7.75 2.24
C LEU A 257 -13.77 8.35 1.64
N SER A 258 -14.36 9.37 2.29
CA SER A 258 -15.52 10.08 1.74
C SER A 258 -15.11 10.97 0.56
N GLN A 259 -16.04 11.22 -0.36
CA GLN A 259 -15.81 12.19 -1.45
C GLN A 259 -15.47 13.59 -0.87
N LYS A 260 -16.21 14.02 0.13
CA LYS A 260 -15.99 15.31 0.81
C LYS A 260 -14.59 15.42 1.41
N THR A 261 -14.12 14.38 2.11
CA THR A 261 -12.77 14.39 2.73
C THR A 261 -11.68 14.36 1.67
N ALA A 262 -11.88 13.61 0.56
CA ALA A 262 -10.93 13.58 -0.55
C ALA A 262 -10.81 14.96 -1.24
N GLU A 263 -11.93 15.64 -1.47
CA GLU A 263 -11.97 17.00 -2.00
C GLU A 263 -11.30 18.00 -1.06
N GLU A 264 -11.59 17.91 0.25
CA GLU A 264 -10.95 18.74 1.26
C GLU A 264 -9.44 18.53 1.29
N MET A 265 -8.97 17.29 1.24
CA MET A 265 -7.54 17.00 1.22
C MET A 265 -6.86 17.59 -0.03
N ALA A 266 -7.45 17.40 -1.22
CA ALA A 266 -6.91 17.96 -2.45
C ALA A 266 -6.89 19.49 -2.43
N GLN A 267 -7.85 20.15 -1.78
CA GLN A 267 -7.89 21.62 -1.64
C GLN A 267 -6.86 22.14 -0.63
N ARG A 268 -6.58 21.40 0.45
CA ARG A 268 -5.59 21.81 1.46
C ARG A 268 -4.14 21.54 1.05
N LEU A 269 -3.91 20.60 0.15
CA LEU A 269 -2.60 20.37 -0.47
C LEU A 269 -2.26 21.58 -1.37
N PRO A 270 -1.13 22.28 -1.19
CA PRO A 270 -0.79 23.48 -1.98
C PRO A 270 -0.81 23.26 -3.50
N ASN A 271 -0.39 22.08 -3.95
CA ASN A 271 -0.39 21.66 -5.36
C ASN A 271 -1.22 20.37 -5.54
N GLY A 272 -2.37 20.30 -4.85
CA GLY A 272 -3.20 19.12 -4.78
C GLY A 272 -4.15 18.95 -5.98
N ARG A 273 -4.33 17.70 -6.41
CA ARG A 273 -5.33 17.28 -7.40
C ARG A 273 -6.12 16.10 -6.86
N LEU A 274 -7.35 15.94 -7.32
CA LEU A 274 -8.19 14.78 -7.01
C LEU A 274 -8.52 14.02 -8.28
N ALA A 275 -8.35 12.71 -8.23
CA ALA A 275 -8.88 11.78 -9.22
C ALA A 275 -9.79 10.74 -8.56
N VAL A 276 -10.91 10.42 -9.21
CA VAL A 276 -11.86 9.40 -8.75
C VAL A 276 -11.85 8.26 -9.76
N VAL A 277 -11.49 7.06 -9.30
CA VAL A 277 -11.42 5.85 -10.14
C VAL A 277 -12.77 5.13 -10.09
N PRO A 278 -13.48 4.98 -11.23
CA PRO A 278 -14.75 4.27 -11.26
C PRO A 278 -14.54 2.78 -10.94
N ASP A 279 -15.60 2.09 -10.55
CA ASP A 279 -15.63 0.64 -10.27
C ASP A 279 -14.57 0.15 -9.27
N ALA A 280 -14.02 1.03 -8.46
CA ALA A 280 -13.05 0.74 -7.42
C ALA A 280 -13.60 1.08 -6.03
N GLY A 281 -13.30 0.23 -5.05
CA GLY A 281 -13.50 0.49 -3.63
C GLY A 281 -12.24 1.04 -2.98
N HIS A 282 -11.98 0.63 -1.73
CA HIS A 282 -10.80 1.06 -0.97
C HIS A 282 -9.46 0.57 -1.58
N LEU A 283 -9.45 -0.62 -2.17
CA LEU A 283 -8.24 -1.23 -2.75
C LEU A 283 -8.07 -0.84 -4.23
N VAL A 284 -8.04 0.46 -4.50
CA VAL A 284 -8.11 1.05 -5.85
C VAL A 284 -7.19 0.38 -6.88
N PRO A 285 -5.86 0.17 -6.60
CA PRO A 285 -4.94 -0.44 -7.57
C PRO A 285 -5.29 -1.89 -7.93
N GLY A 286 -5.96 -2.60 -7.01
CA GLY A 286 -6.38 -4.00 -7.23
C GLY A 286 -7.81 -4.13 -7.74
N ASP A 287 -8.67 -3.15 -7.48
CA ASP A 287 -10.08 -3.20 -7.88
C ASP A 287 -10.30 -2.75 -9.33
N ASN A 288 -9.62 -1.68 -9.75
CA ASN A 288 -9.58 -1.20 -11.14
C ASN A 288 -8.16 -0.77 -11.52
N PRO A 289 -7.26 -1.72 -11.84
CA PRO A 289 -5.85 -1.42 -12.15
C PRO A 289 -5.68 -0.48 -13.35
N THR A 290 -6.47 -0.66 -14.39
CA THR A 290 -6.38 0.17 -15.61
C THR A 290 -6.83 1.61 -15.37
N GLY A 291 -7.93 1.80 -14.64
CA GLY A 291 -8.41 3.13 -14.25
C GLY A 291 -7.43 3.83 -13.31
N PHE A 292 -6.84 3.08 -12.36
CA PHE A 292 -5.80 3.59 -11.48
C PHE A 292 -4.56 4.04 -12.27
N HIS A 293 -4.05 3.18 -13.15
CA HIS A 293 -2.90 3.49 -13.99
C HIS A 293 -3.11 4.75 -14.82
N GLN A 294 -4.28 4.88 -15.49
CA GLN A 294 -4.61 6.05 -16.31
C GLN A 294 -4.51 7.37 -15.53
N VAL A 295 -5.06 7.45 -14.33
CA VAL A 295 -5.02 8.69 -13.53
C VAL A 295 -3.62 8.99 -13.00
N VAL A 296 -2.83 7.95 -12.65
CA VAL A 296 -1.43 8.10 -12.22
C VAL A 296 -0.55 8.57 -13.38
N GLU A 297 -0.66 7.94 -14.56
CA GLU A 297 0.09 8.35 -15.74
C GLU A 297 -0.22 9.79 -16.16
N ALA A 298 -1.50 10.13 -16.22
CA ALA A 298 -1.91 11.49 -16.59
C ALA A 298 -1.33 12.53 -15.62
N PHE A 299 -1.31 12.22 -14.31
CA PHE A 299 -0.71 13.10 -13.31
C PHE A 299 0.80 13.25 -13.51
N LEU A 300 1.53 12.13 -13.61
CA LEU A 300 3.00 12.13 -13.75
C LEU A 300 3.46 12.78 -15.06
N ALA A 301 2.67 12.70 -16.13
CA ALA A 301 2.97 13.35 -17.42
C ALA A 301 2.74 14.87 -17.40
N ASP A 302 1.93 15.38 -16.49
CA ASP A 302 1.49 16.79 -16.45
C ASP A 302 2.23 17.62 -15.37
N ILE A 303 3.16 17.03 -14.66
CA ILE A 303 3.97 17.72 -13.65
C ILE A 303 5.45 17.75 -14.03
N PRO A 304 6.20 18.78 -13.63
CA PRO A 304 7.65 18.80 -13.80
C PRO A 304 8.31 17.78 -12.86
N LEU A 305 8.89 16.75 -13.42
CA LEU A 305 9.64 15.71 -12.71
C LEU A 305 11.08 15.67 -13.19
#